data_45ac1a0d61138874397270c4fc30e74b
#
_entry.id   45ac1a0d61138874397270c4fc30e74b
#
_cell.length_a   1.000
_cell.length_b   1.000
_cell.length_c   1.000
_cell.angle_alpha   90.00
_cell.angle_beta   90.00
_cell.angle_gamma   90.00
#
_symmetry.space_group_name_H-M   'P 1'
#
loop_
_entity.id
_entity.type
_entity.pdbx_description
1 polymer ?
#
loop_
_entity_poly.entity_id
_entity_poly.type
_entity_poly.pdbx_seq_one_letter_code
_entity_poly.pdbx_strand_id
1 'polypeptide(L)'
;MYTFFLADPVLCLTEHHLRDYKIGNICINHYNLGAFYYRKSRKQGGVGIFVYDTLTYTNIDLSRYCNEFDLEACALKMRISNIVFCILCIYRPPTSNFLNFLCLLESILMQLYSNTINLIICGDININYLKSSNYKTQLDYLLASYNLSTAIDFPTRITKYTSTAIDNIFIDKTKNSDYTIEPIINGLSDHDTQKLVLHNIKTLNQKTQFIVN
;
A
#
# COMPACT_ATOMS: atom_id res chain seq x y z
N MET A 1 5.84 3.79 -15.42
CA MET A 1 6.88 4.87 -15.48
C MET A 1 6.79 5.63 -14.16
N TYR A 2 7.91 5.87 -13.49
CA TYR A 2 7.97 6.20 -12.07
C TYR A 2 8.18 7.70 -11.89
N THR A 3 7.42 8.35 -11.01
CA THR A 3 7.65 9.75 -10.63
C THR A 3 8.39 9.77 -9.30
N PHE A 4 9.57 10.38 -9.28
CA PHE A 4 10.42 10.46 -8.10
C PHE A 4 10.29 11.84 -7.45
N PHE A 5 10.07 11.85 -6.14
CA PHE A 5 10.32 13.02 -5.31
C PHE A 5 11.45 12.69 -4.31
N LEU A 6 12.49 13.51 -4.33
CA LEU A 6 13.60 13.45 -3.38
C LEU A 6 13.05 13.73 -1.97
N ALA A 7 13.04 12.70 -1.12
CA ALA A 7 12.81 12.73 0.33
C ALA A 7 11.65 11.90 0.90
N ASP A 8 11.01 11.02 0.14
CA ASP A 8 9.94 10.17 0.68
C ASP A 8 10.53 8.83 1.15
N PRO A 9 10.33 8.40 2.39
CA PRO A 9 11.04 7.24 2.95
C PRO A 9 10.59 5.90 2.37
N VAL A 10 9.38 5.81 1.83
CA VAL A 10 8.80 4.57 1.30
C VAL A 10 7.99 4.85 0.05
N LEU A 11 8.19 4.02 -0.99
CA LEU A 11 7.39 3.99 -2.21
C LEU A 11 6.73 2.61 -2.32
N CYS A 12 5.42 2.59 -2.49
CA CYS A 12 4.66 1.37 -2.74
C CYS A 12 4.16 1.36 -4.18
N LEU A 13 4.35 0.25 -4.86
CA LEU A 13 3.94 0.05 -6.26
C LEU A 13 2.98 -1.12 -6.35
N THR A 14 1.90 -0.93 -7.08
CA THR A 14 0.99 -2.00 -7.50
C THR A 14 1.06 -2.18 -9.00
N GLU A 15 0.68 -3.36 -9.50
CA GLU A 15 0.68 -3.69 -10.92
C GLU A 15 2.01 -3.39 -11.65
N HIS A 16 3.14 -3.65 -11.00
CA HIS A 16 4.45 -3.39 -11.61
C HIS A 16 4.76 -4.29 -12.82
N HIS A 17 3.96 -5.35 -13.08
CA HIS A 17 4.01 -6.24 -14.24
C HIS A 17 5.37 -6.93 -14.47
N LEU A 18 6.24 -6.97 -13.49
CA LEU A 18 7.59 -7.53 -13.58
C LEU A 18 7.62 -8.97 -13.09
N ARG A 19 8.52 -9.75 -13.67
CA ARG A 19 8.84 -11.10 -13.20
C ARG A 19 10.03 -11.05 -12.25
N ASP A 20 10.24 -12.14 -11.50
CA ASP A 20 11.30 -12.30 -10.50
C ASP A 20 12.67 -11.78 -10.96
N TYR A 21 13.13 -12.23 -12.13
CA TYR A 21 14.43 -11.85 -12.67
C TYR A 21 14.54 -10.38 -13.13
N LYS A 22 13.42 -9.67 -13.21
CA LYS A 22 13.37 -8.26 -13.62
C LYS A 22 13.21 -7.31 -12.45
N ILE A 23 12.54 -7.71 -11.39
CA ILE A 23 12.27 -6.81 -10.27
C ILE A 23 13.53 -6.45 -9.51
N GLY A 24 14.46 -7.39 -9.35
CA GLY A 24 15.78 -7.15 -8.76
C GLY A 24 16.68 -6.22 -9.56
N ASN A 25 16.36 -5.97 -10.84
CA ASN A 25 17.10 -5.05 -11.72
C ASN A 25 16.52 -3.64 -11.75
N ILE A 26 15.43 -3.38 -11.03
CA ILE A 26 14.89 -2.02 -10.89
C ILE A 26 15.80 -1.25 -9.95
N CYS A 27 16.50 -0.27 -10.51
CA CYS A 27 17.27 0.69 -9.73
C CYS A 27 16.49 1.99 -9.63
N ILE A 28 16.06 2.33 -8.43
CA ILE A 28 15.55 3.65 -8.08
C ILE A 28 16.64 4.33 -7.26
N ASN A 29 17.16 5.46 -7.74
CA ASN A 29 18.22 6.17 -7.04
C ASN A 29 17.82 6.43 -5.59
N HIS A 30 18.69 6.06 -4.65
CA HIS A 30 18.49 6.18 -3.20
C HIS A 30 17.41 5.27 -2.61
N TYR A 31 16.92 4.25 -3.33
CA TYR A 31 15.96 3.30 -2.77
C TYR A 31 16.43 1.86 -2.96
N ASN A 32 16.21 1.06 -1.94
CA ASN A 32 16.37 -0.38 -1.94
C ASN A 32 15.00 -1.06 -2.08
N LEU A 33 14.92 -2.15 -2.84
CA LEU A 33 13.74 -2.99 -2.87
C LEU A 33 13.60 -3.72 -1.52
N GLY A 34 12.62 -3.31 -0.71
CA GLY A 34 12.42 -3.79 0.66
C GLY A 34 11.58 -5.06 0.73
N ALA A 35 10.49 -5.11 0.00
CA ALA A 35 9.60 -6.26 -0.09
C ALA A 35 8.91 -6.28 -1.45
N PHE A 36 8.57 -7.47 -1.94
CA PHE A 36 7.86 -7.59 -3.22
C PHE A 36 7.11 -8.92 -3.34
N TYR A 37 6.11 -8.93 -4.22
CA TYR A 37 5.47 -10.12 -4.74
C TYR A 37 5.34 -9.99 -6.25
N TYR A 38 5.59 -11.06 -6.99
CA TYR A 38 5.42 -11.15 -8.45
C TYR A 38 4.60 -12.40 -8.80
N ARG A 39 3.87 -12.30 -9.89
CA ARG A 39 3.12 -13.45 -10.44
C ARG A 39 4.05 -14.44 -11.13
N LYS A 40 3.83 -15.72 -10.88
CA LYS A 40 4.53 -16.82 -11.54
C LYS A 40 3.87 -17.21 -12.86
N SER A 41 2.53 -17.20 -12.90
CA SER A 41 1.75 -17.72 -14.01
C SER A 41 1.33 -16.65 -15.03
N ARG A 42 1.14 -15.39 -14.59
CA ARG A 42 0.65 -14.29 -15.45
C ARG A 42 1.63 -13.12 -15.51
N LYS A 43 1.49 -12.31 -16.58
CA LYS A 43 2.38 -11.15 -16.80
C LYS A 43 1.93 -9.87 -16.08
N GLN A 44 0.67 -9.78 -15.66
CA GLN A 44 0.07 -8.59 -15.05
C GLN A 44 0.02 -8.75 -13.54
N GLY A 45 -0.01 -7.63 -12.79
CA GLY A 45 -0.02 -7.60 -11.34
C GLY A 45 1.36 -7.41 -10.73
N GLY A 46 1.52 -7.85 -9.48
CA GLY A 46 2.71 -7.66 -8.69
C GLY A 46 2.65 -6.43 -7.79
N VAL A 47 3.25 -6.53 -6.61
CA VAL A 47 3.37 -5.44 -5.64
C VAL A 47 4.79 -5.32 -5.15
N GLY A 48 5.24 -4.11 -4.85
CA GLY A 48 6.60 -3.84 -4.36
C GLY A 48 6.65 -2.65 -3.41
N ILE A 49 7.53 -2.73 -2.42
CA ILE A 49 7.85 -1.66 -1.50
C ILE A 49 9.32 -1.32 -1.63
N PHE A 50 9.61 -0.09 -1.97
CA PHE A 50 10.95 0.46 -2.02
C PHE A 50 11.17 1.36 -0.80
N VAL A 51 12.32 1.25 -0.19
CA VAL A 51 12.68 1.97 1.04
C VAL A 51 13.94 2.79 0.80
N TYR A 52 13.93 4.03 1.26
CA TYR A 52 15.08 4.92 1.15
C TYR A 52 16.32 4.28 1.79
N ASP A 53 17.48 4.36 1.13
CA ASP A 53 18.69 3.58 1.41
C ASP A 53 19.29 3.80 2.82
N THR A 54 18.98 4.94 3.45
CA THR A 54 19.42 5.24 4.83
C THR A 54 18.53 4.62 5.92
N LEU A 55 17.39 4.01 5.55
CA LEU A 55 16.46 3.43 6.49
C LEU A 55 16.65 1.92 6.65
N THR A 56 16.55 1.45 7.87
CA THR A 56 16.60 0.02 8.18
C THR A 56 15.20 -0.58 8.25
N TYR A 57 15.03 -1.75 7.67
CA TYR A 57 13.76 -2.46 7.62
C TYR A 57 13.96 -3.97 7.73
N THR A 58 12.87 -4.67 8.01
CA THR A 58 12.81 -6.14 7.99
C THR A 58 11.65 -6.57 7.10
N ASN A 59 11.94 -7.38 6.09
CA ASN A 59 10.93 -7.97 5.21
C ASN A 59 10.08 -8.99 6.00
N ILE A 60 8.79 -9.09 5.66
CA ILE A 60 7.86 -10.08 6.21
C ILE A 60 7.40 -10.98 5.08
N ASP A 61 7.69 -12.26 5.18
CA ASP A 61 7.22 -13.23 4.20
C ASP A 61 5.71 -13.45 4.31
N LEU A 62 4.99 -13.03 3.28
CA LEU A 62 3.54 -13.21 3.11
C LEU A 62 3.19 -14.18 1.99
N SER A 63 4.17 -14.87 1.40
CA SER A 63 3.98 -15.72 0.21
C SER A 63 2.86 -16.74 0.35
N ARG A 64 2.67 -17.31 1.55
CA ARG A 64 1.61 -18.28 1.85
C ARG A 64 0.18 -17.71 1.81
N TYR A 65 0.02 -16.40 1.89
CA TYR A 65 -1.27 -15.71 1.83
C TYR A 65 -1.55 -15.09 0.46
N CYS A 66 -0.57 -15.11 -0.44
CA CYS A 66 -0.72 -14.53 -1.77
C CYS A 66 -1.33 -15.54 -2.74
N ASN A 67 -2.30 -15.05 -3.50
CA ASN A 67 -2.93 -15.77 -4.60
C ASN A 67 -3.10 -14.80 -5.77
N GLU A 68 -2.51 -15.14 -6.94
CA GLU A 68 -2.52 -14.30 -8.15
C GLU A 68 -3.92 -13.92 -8.66
N PHE A 69 -4.96 -14.60 -8.16
CA PHE A 69 -6.36 -14.38 -8.58
C PHE A 69 -7.16 -13.57 -7.58
N ASP A 70 -6.72 -13.52 -6.29
CA ASP A 70 -7.52 -12.95 -5.22
C ASP A 70 -6.79 -11.83 -4.47
N LEU A 71 -5.53 -12.06 -4.03
CA LEU A 71 -4.74 -11.10 -3.27
C LEU A 71 -3.25 -11.27 -3.54
N GLU A 72 -2.60 -10.20 -3.91
CA GLU A 72 -1.15 -10.08 -3.96
C GLU A 72 -0.70 -9.10 -2.87
N ALA A 73 0.29 -9.47 -2.09
CA ALA A 73 0.73 -8.70 -0.94
C ALA A 73 2.22 -8.80 -0.70
N CYS A 74 2.81 -7.72 -0.21
CA CYS A 74 4.13 -7.70 0.40
C CYS A 74 4.15 -6.75 1.59
N ALA A 75 4.98 -7.02 2.58
CA ALA A 75 5.06 -6.19 3.77
C ALA A 75 6.47 -6.11 4.32
N LEU A 76 6.73 -5.02 5.04
CA LEU A 76 7.94 -4.84 5.82
C LEU A 76 7.66 -4.11 7.15
N LYS A 77 8.56 -4.29 8.10
CA LYS A 77 8.60 -3.50 9.33
C LYS A 77 9.81 -2.59 9.32
N MET A 78 9.61 -1.36 9.82
CA MET A 78 10.69 -0.39 10.02
C MET A 78 10.46 0.36 11.32
N ARG A 79 11.54 0.88 11.89
CA ARG A 79 11.48 1.74 13.06
C ARG A 79 11.91 3.15 12.68
N ILE A 80 11.02 4.10 12.97
CA ILE A 80 11.32 5.52 12.81
C ILE A 80 11.18 6.15 14.18
N SER A 81 12.27 6.68 14.73
CA SER A 81 12.34 7.09 16.13
C SER A 81 11.95 5.93 17.08
N ASN A 82 10.93 6.11 17.90
CA ASN A 82 10.44 5.09 18.84
C ASN A 82 9.19 4.35 18.33
N ILE A 83 8.74 4.63 17.10
CA ILE A 83 7.53 4.04 16.52
C ILE A 83 7.92 2.91 15.57
N VAL A 84 7.27 1.76 15.71
CA VAL A 84 7.39 0.65 14.77
C VAL A 84 6.26 0.76 13.76
N PHE A 85 6.62 0.97 12.50
CA PHE A 85 5.70 0.92 11.36
C PHE A 85 5.71 -0.45 10.72
N CYS A 86 4.55 -0.92 10.32
CA CYS A 86 4.38 -2.03 9.39
C CYS A 86 3.68 -1.50 8.15
N ILE A 87 4.33 -1.60 7.00
CA ILE A 87 3.78 -1.20 5.71
C ILE A 87 3.36 -2.47 4.99
N LEU A 88 2.09 -2.53 4.61
CA LEU A 88 1.49 -3.61 3.83
C LEU A 88 1.01 -3.04 2.49
N CYS A 89 1.66 -3.43 1.41
CA CYS A 89 1.23 -3.10 0.04
C CYS A 89 0.43 -4.27 -0.53
N ILE A 90 -0.79 -3.97 -1.03
CA ILE A 90 -1.71 -4.99 -1.56
C ILE A 90 -2.20 -4.63 -2.96
N TYR A 91 -2.46 -5.66 -3.75
CA TYR A 91 -3.19 -5.57 -5.01
C TYR A 91 -4.29 -6.63 -5.05
N ARG A 92 -5.50 -6.20 -5.28
CA ARG A 92 -6.66 -7.07 -5.49
C ARG A 92 -7.07 -7.01 -6.96
N PRO A 93 -6.95 -8.10 -7.75
CA PRO A 93 -7.45 -8.12 -9.12
C PRO A 93 -8.95 -7.82 -9.20
N PRO A 94 -9.43 -7.08 -10.22
CA PRO A 94 -10.85 -6.73 -10.33
C PRO A 94 -11.77 -7.96 -10.49
N THR A 95 -11.21 -9.07 -10.99
CA THR A 95 -11.92 -10.36 -11.19
C THR A 95 -11.77 -11.33 -10.01
N SER A 96 -11.19 -10.90 -8.89
CA SER A 96 -10.95 -11.74 -7.72
C SER A 96 -12.25 -12.25 -7.09
N ASN A 97 -12.18 -13.43 -6.45
CA ASN A 97 -13.23 -13.83 -5.52
C ASN A 97 -13.13 -12.97 -4.26
N PHE A 98 -14.15 -12.17 -4.00
CA PHE A 98 -14.15 -11.21 -2.92
C PHE A 98 -14.08 -11.86 -1.52
N LEU A 99 -14.74 -12.99 -1.31
CA LEU A 99 -14.68 -13.69 -0.03
C LEU A 99 -13.29 -14.27 0.21
N ASN A 100 -12.66 -14.86 -0.80
CA ASN A 100 -11.28 -15.33 -0.70
C ASN A 100 -10.32 -14.18 -0.38
N PHE A 101 -10.50 -13.03 -1.06
CA PHE A 101 -9.74 -11.82 -0.76
C PHE A 101 -9.86 -11.42 0.71
N LEU A 102 -11.08 -11.34 1.27
CA LEU A 102 -11.30 -11.00 2.67
C LEU A 102 -10.63 -11.99 3.62
N CYS A 103 -10.78 -13.31 3.39
CA CYS A 103 -10.16 -14.34 4.23
C CYS A 103 -8.63 -14.26 4.21
N LEU A 104 -8.03 -14.03 3.05
CA LEU A 104 -6.58 -13.87 2.90
C LEU A 104 -6.09 -12.60 3.59
N LEU A 105 -6.79 -11.47 3.39
CA LEU A 105 -6.46 -10.21 4.04
C LEU A 105 -6.57 -10.32 5.57
N GLU A 106 -7.64 -10.92 6.09
CA GLU A 106 -7.80 -11.16 7.53
C GLU A 106 -6.64 -11.99 8.09
N SER A 107 -6.25 -13.07 7.40
CA SER A 107 -5.12 -13.90 7.81
C SER A 107 -3.80 -13.11 7.87
N ILE A 108 -3.58 -12.19 6.93
CA ILE A 108 -2.44 -11.27 6.95
C ILE A 108 -2.55 -10.30 8.14
N LEU A 109 -3.72 -9.70 8.37
CA LEU A 109 -3.95 -8.76 9.46
C LEU A 109 -3.73 -9.41 10.83
N MET A 110 -4.20 -10.65 11.03
CA MET A 110 -3.94 -11.42 12.25
C MET A 110 -2.44 -11.62 12.51
N GLN A 111 -1.63 -11.76 11.47
CA GLN A 111 -0.17 -11.90 11.61
C GLN A 111 0.54 -10.56 11.88
N LEU A 112 0.08 -9.48 11.26
CA LEU A 112 0.79 -8.20 11.26
C LEU A 112 0.36 -7.26 12.37
N TYR A 113 -0.91 -7.32 12.79
CA TYR A 113 -1.49 -6.36 13.71
C TYR A 113 -1.00 -6.57 15.15
N SER A 114 -0.68 -5.45 15.78
CA SER A 114 -0.42 -5.35 17.21
C SER A 114 -0.70 -3.92 17.66
N ASN A 115 -1.16 -3.75 18.89
CA ASN A 115 -1.42 -2.44 19.47
C ASN A 115 -0.17 -1.53 19.53
N THR A 116 1.03 -2.12 19.51
CA THR A 116 2.30 -1.39 19.54
C THR A 116 2.84 -1.05 18.15
N ILE A 117 2.22 -1.57 17.09
CA ILE A 117 2.64 -1.37 15.69
C ILE A 117 1.70 -0.37 15.04
N ASN A 118 2.28 0.59 14.32
CA ASN A 118 1.54 1.48 13.43
C ASN A 118 1.43 0.81 12.06
N LEU A 119 0.31 0.13 11.80
CA LEU A 119 0.04 -0.55 10.55
C LEU A 119 -0.54 0.43 9.53
N ILE A 120 0.07 0.47 8.35
CA ILE A 120 -0.39 1.22 7.17
C ILE A 120 -0.60 0.20 6.06
N ILE A 121 -1.80 0.16 5.50
CA ILE A 121 -2.12 -0.65 4.32
C ILE A 121 -2.31 0.29 3.14
N CYS A 122 -1.75 -0.04 2.00
CA CYS A 122 -1.87 0.76 0.80
C CYS A 122 -1.95 -0.12 -0.45
N GLY A 123 -2.52 0.41 -1.52
CA GLY A 123 -2.53 -0.22 -2.82
C GLY A 123 -3.89 -0.20 -3.54
N ASP A 124 -3.93 -0.84 -4.71
CA ASP A 124 -5.12 -0.94 -5.54
C ASP A 124 -5.99 -2.14 -5.11
N ILE A 125 -7.14 -1.84 -4.57
CA ILE A 125 -8.10 -2.84 -4.08
C ILE A 125 -9.27 -3.06 -5.05
N ASN A 126 -9.33 -2.31 -6.15
CA ASN A 126 -10.41 -2.37 -7.15
C ASN A 126 -11.82 -2.30 -6.55
N ILE A 127 -12.01 -1.55 -5.46
CA ILE A 127 -13.29 -1.23 -4.83
C ILE A 127 -13.42 0.29 -4.79
N ASN A 128 -14.43 0.83 -5.43
CA ASN A 128 -14.62 2.28 -5.48
C ASN A 128 -15.12 2.83 -4.14
N TYR A 129 -14.25 3.53 -3.43
CA TYR A 129 -14.54 4.11 -2.11
C TYR A 129 -15.37 5.40 -2.15
N LEU A 130 -15.55 6.03 -3.33
CA LEU A 130 -16.45 7.18 -3.52
C LEU A 130 -17.93 6.78 -3.57
N LYS A 131 -18.24 5.46 -3.67
CA LYS A 131 -19.60 4.95 -3.75
C LYS A 131 -19.85 3.90 -2.69
N SER A 132 -21.06 3.87 -2.15
CA SER A 132 -21.50 2.80 -1.26
C SER A 132 -21.65 1.50 -2.06
N SER A 133 -21.11 0.41 -1.51
CA SER A 133 -21.25 -0.95 -2.06
C SER A 133 -21.13 -1.98 -0.95
N ASN A 134 -21.68 -3.17 -1.19
CA ASN A 134 -21.58 -4.28 -0.25
C ASN A 134 -20.10 -4.68 -0.02
N TYR A 135 -19.26 -4.64 -1.05
CA TYR A 135 -17.83 -4.93 -0.96
C TYR A 135 -17.10 -3.93 -0.04
N LYS A 136 -17.38 -2.63 -0.23
CA LYS A 136 -16.84 -1.59 0.65
C LYS A 136 -17.25 -1.81 2.10
N THR A 137 -18.54 -2.03 2.35
CA THR A 137 -19.08 -2.23 3.70
C THR A 137 -18.43 -3.43 4.41
N GLN A 138 -18.28 -4.56 3.73
CA GLN A 138 -17.66 -5.74 4.33
C GLN A 138 -16.15 -5.53 4.59
N LEU A 139 -15.44 -4.86 3.66
CA LEU A 139 -14.04 -4.52 3.89
C LEU A 139 -13.88 -3.53 5.03
N ASP A 140 -14.74 -2.52 5.12
CA ASP A 140 -14.72 -1.54 6.22
C ASP A 140 -14.94 -2.22 7.58
N TYR A 141 -15.85 -3.20 7.68
CA TYR A 141 -16.05 -3.98 8.92
C TYR A 141 -14.80 -4.79 9.31
N LEU A 142 -14.18 -5.46 8.34
CA LEU A 142 -12.92 -6.17 8.59
C LEU A 142 -11.83 -5.21 9.08
N LEU A 143 -11.61 -4.11 8.39
CA LEU A 143 -10.57 -3.14 8.74
C LEU A 143 -10.84 -2.45 10.08
N ALA A 144 -12.10 -2.14 10.40
CA ALA A 144 -12.49 -1.54 11.67
C ALA A 144 -12.16 -2.44 12.88
N SER A 145 -12.21 -3.78 12.73
CA SER A 145 -11.80 -4.71 13.79
C SER A 145 -10.31 -4.61 14.15
N TYR A 146 -9.51 -3.97 13.29
CA TYR A 146 -8.09 -3.65 13.48
C TYR A 146 -7.84 -2.14 13.65
N ASN A 147 -8.86 -1.35 13.98
CA ASN A 147 -8.82 0.11 14.11
C ASN A 147 -8.36 0.84 12.84
N LEU A 148 -8.50 0.23 11.68
CA LEU A 148 -8.10 0.81 10.39
C LEU A 148 -9.30 1.43 9.69
N SER A 149 -9.07 2.57 9.04
CA SER A 149 -10.06 3.22 8.18
C SER A 149 -9.37 3.91 7.00
N THR A 150 -10.12 4.11 5.91
CA THR A 150 -9.58 4.82 4.74
C THR A 150 -9.16 6.24 5.08
N ALA A 151 -8.03 6.66 4.53
CA ALA A 151 -7.59 8.05 4.52
C ALA A 151 -7.95 8.75 3.21
N ILE A 152 -8.35 8.00 2.16
CA ILE A 152 -8.68 8.53 0.83
C ILE A 152 -10.16 8.93 0.77
N ASP A 153 -10.42 10.18 0.32
CA ASP A 153 -11.76 10.74 0.10
C ASP A 153 -11.88 11.45 -1.27
N PHE A 154 -10.89 11.27 -2.13
CA PHE A 154 -10.79 11.84 -3.47
C PHE A 154 -10.59 10.74 -4.53
N PRO A 155 -10.84 11.06 -5.83
CA PRO A 155 -10.57 10.12 -6.92
C PRO A 155 -9.08 9.76 -7.02
N THR A 156 -8.79 8.48 -7.22
CA THR A 156 -7.42 7.98 -7.44
C THR A 156 -7.22 7.45 -8.87
N ARG A 157 -8.32 7.20 -9.57
CA ARG A 157 -8.31 6.82 -10.98
C ARG A 157 -9.30 7.67 -11.76
N ILE A 158 -8.80 8.40 -12.77
CA ILE A 158 -9.59 9.31 -13.58
C ILE A 158 -9.40 8.94 -15.05
N THR A 159 -10.51 8.60 -15.69
CA THR A 159 -10.59 8.36 -17.14
C THR A 159 -11.48 9.41 -17.79
N LYS A 160 -11.57 9.41 -19.10
CA LYS A 160 -12.53 10.27 -19.83
C LYS A 160 -13.98 10.11 -19.36
N TYR A 161 -14.35 8.94 -18.83
CA TYR A 161 -15.74 8.58 -18.54
C TYR A 161 -16.02 8.29 -17.07
N THR A 162 -14.98 8.04 -16.27
CA THR A 162 -15.14 7.59 -14.89
C THR A 162 -14.15 8.28 -13.96
N SER A 163 -14.60 8.45 -12.71
CA SER A 163 -13.79 8.96 -11.60
C SER A 163 -14.05 8.05 -10.40
N THR A 164 -13.03 7.36 -9.93
CA THR A 164 -13.13 6.33 -8.89
C THR A 164 -11.97 6.43 -7.90
N ALA A 165 -12.19 6.03 -6.63
CA ALA A 165 -11.13 5.83 -5.65
C ALA A 165 -10.97 4.32 -5.42
N ILE A 166 -10.16 3.67 -6.23
CA ILE A 166 -9.88 2.23 -6.16
C ILE A 166 -8.52 1.92 -5.54
N ASP A 167 -7.60 2.88 -5.58
CA ASP A 167 -6.37 2.87 -4.80
C ASP A 167 -6.65 3.47 -3.43
N ASN A 168 -6.16 2.85 -2.37
CA ASN A 168 -6.50 3.29 -1.02
C ASN A 168 -5.31 3.24 -0.08
N ILE A 169 -5.39 4.07 0.98
CA ILE A 169 -4.50 4.02 2.14
C ILE A 169 -5.39 3.88 3.37
N PHE A 170 -5.15 2.83 4.15
CA PHE A 170 -5.84 2.59 5.42
C PHE A 170 -4.88 2.76 6.58
N ILE A 171 -5.29 3.55 7.56
CA ILE A 171 -4.49 3.88 8.76
C ILE A 171 -5.34 3.80 10.03
N ASP A 172 -4.69 3.59 11.15
CA ASP A 172 -5.28 3.81 12.47
C ASP A 172 -5.26 5.31 12.77
N LYS A 173 -6.40 5.98 12.59
CA LYS A 173 -6.53 7.43 12.81
C LYS A 173 -6.36 7.83 14.29
N THR A 174 -6.47 6.88 15.22
CA THR A 174 -6.22 7.17 16.64
C THR A 174 -4.73 7.30 16.94
N LYS A 175 -3.90 6.53 16.23
CA LYS A 175 -2.42 6.62 16.29
C LYS A 175 -1.86 7.72 15.40
N ASN A 176 -2.57 8.04 14.31
CA ASN A 176 -2.15 8.99 13.28
C ASN A 176 -3.19 10.11 13.15
N SER A 177 -3.41 10.87 14.23
CA SER A 177 -4.42 11.95 14.25
C SER A 177 -4.02 13.18 13.44
N ASP A 178 -2.74 13.37 13.19
CA ASP A 178 -2.20 14.51 12.43
C ASP A 178 -1.50 13.99 11.17
N TYR A 179 -2.23 13.98 10.07
CA TYR A 179 -1.74 13.57 8.76
C TYR A 179 -2.33 14.44 7.66
N THR A 180 -1.61 14.51 6.55
CA THR A 180 -2.17 15.00 5.28
C THR A 180 -2.10 13.91 4.23
N ILE A 181 -3.07 13.93 3.33
CA ILE A 181 -3.10 13.05 2.17
C ILE A 181 -3.47 13.84 0.94
N GLU A 182 -2.74 13.64 -0.16
CA GLU A 182 -2.91 14.40 -1.38
C GLU A 182 -2.70 13.51 -2.62
N PRO A 183 -3.45 13.75 -3.69
CA PRO A 183 -3.17 13.14 -4.99
C PRO A 183 -1.95 13.81 -5.62
N ILE A 184 -1.09 13.00 -6.27
CA ILE A 184 -0.02 13.49 -7.13
C ILE A 184 -0.37 13.10 -8.55
N ILE A 185 -0.78 14.08 -9.34
CA ILE A 185 -1.11 13.90 -10.76
C ILE A 185 0.22 13.78 -11.52
N ASN A 186 0.54 12.57 -11.96
CA ASN A 186 1.80 12.27 -12.63
C ASN A 186 1.69 12.16 -14.15
N GLY A 187 0.47 12.02 -14.69
CA GLY A 187 0.20 11.89 -16.13
C GLY A 187 0.79 10.63 -16.79
N LEU A 188 1.21 9.64 -16.01
CA LEU A 188 1.86 8.41 -16.50
C LEU A 188 0.86 7.29 -16.78
N SER A 189 -0.28 7.33 -16.09
CA SER A 189 -1.38 6.38 -16.25
C SER A 189 -2.71 7.08 -15.95
N ASP A 190 -3.83 6.35 -15.99
CA ASP A 190 -5.13 6.80 -15.51
C ASP A 190 -5.28 6.70 -13.97
N HIS A 191 -4.26 6.18 -13.27
CA HIS A 191 -4.14 6.19 -11.81
C HIS A 191 -3.21 7.31 -11.35
N ASP A 192 -3.67 8.12 -10.40
CA ASP A 192 -2.86 9.10 -9.71
C ASP A 192 -2.17 8.49 -8.48
N THR A 193 -0.98 8.98 -8.18
CA THR A 193 -0.24 8.60 -6.97
C THR A 193 -0.89 9.24 -5.73
N GLN A 194 -0.89 8.54 -4.59
CA GLN A 194 -1.35 9.09 -3.33
C GLN A 194 -0.15 9.30 -2.40
N LYS A 195 -0.06 10.48 -1.80
CA LYS A 195 0.98 10.83 -0.85
C LYS A 195 0.39 11.01 0.54
N LEU A 196 0.80 10.14 1.47
CA LEU A 196 0.49 10.25 2.90
C LEU A 196 1.67 10.88 3.64
N VAL A 197 1.42 11.94 4.40
CA VAL A 197 2.39 12.57 5.30
C VAL A 197 1.88 12.49 6.73
N LEU A 198 2.67 11.88 7.62
CA LEU A 198 2.41 11.83 9.05
C LEU A 198 3.24 12.92 9.74
N HIS A 199 2.59 13.85 10.45
CA HIS A 199 3.25 15.07 10.95
C HIS A 199 3.89 14.94 12.33
N ASN A 200 3.36 14.11 13.22
CA ASN A 200 3.80 14.01 14.62
C ASN A 200 4.91 12.98 14.89
N ILE A 201 5.53 12.47 13.83
CA ILE A 201 6.67 11.56 13.96
C ILE A 201 7.92 12.42 14.18
N LYS A 202 8.35 12.53 15.44
CA LYS A 202 9.64 13.18 15.78
C LYS A 202 10.79 12.36 15.19
N THR A 203 11.17 12.64 13.98
CA THR A 203 12.44 12.19 13.41
C THR A 203 13.52 13.19 13.76
N LEU A 204 14.71 12.71 14.05
CA LEU A 204 15.84 13.57 14.43
C LEU A 204 16.20 14.61 13.36
N ASN A 205 15.66 14.56 12.11
CA ASN A 205 15.88 15.60 11.09
C ASN A 205 14.99 15.52 9.81
N GLN A 206 13.92 14.73 9.73
CA GLN A 206 13.09 14.69 8.49
C GLN A 206 11.61 14.41 8.76
N LYS A 207 10.71 15.05 7.98
CA LYS A 207 9.29 14.69 7.90
C LYS A 207 9.16 13.32 7.22
N THR A 208 8.45 12.41 7.85
CA THR A 208 8.24 11.07 7.26
C THR A 208 7.04 11.10 6.34
N GLN A 209 7.23 10.72 5.09
CA GLN A 209 6.21 10.72 4.04
C GLN A 209 6.09 9.31 3.46
N PHE A 210 4.86 8.87 3.16
CA PHE A 210 4.59 7.59 2.50
C PHE A 210 3.89 7.86 1.18
N ILE A 211 4.38 7.27 0.11
CA ILE A 211 3.81 7.39 -1.24
C ILE A 211 3.31 6.04 -1.71
N VAL A 212 2.11 6.02 -2.28
CA VAL A 212 1.48 4.85 -2.89
C VAL A 212 1.13 5.19 -4.34
N ASN A 213 1.54 4.34 -5.25
CA ASN A 213 1.20 4.37 -6.68
C ASN A 213 0.41 3.15 -7.06
#